data_4f4fe149476a7df250ff653ebded8de7
#
_entry.id   4f4fe149476a7df250ff653ebded8de7
#
_cell.length_a   1.000
_cell.length_b   1.000
_cell.length_c   1.000
_cell.angle_alpha   90.00
_cell.angle_beta   90.00
_cell.angle_gamma   90.00
#
_symmetry.space_group_name_H-M   'P 1'
#
loop_
_entity.id
_entity.type
_entity.pdbx_description
1 polymer ?
#
loop_
_entity_poly.entity_id
_entity_poly.type
_entity_poly.pdbx_seq_one_letter_code
_entity_poly.pdbx_strand_id
1 'polypeptide(L)'
;MLQIPELLAPAGDLERLRYAINYGADAVYCALPEFGMRSAPTNFTPEQLTEGVIYAHARGRKVYLTMNTLPTNEEADRLPQAIKDAAAAGVDAFIVADLGVLDACKTFAPDIDVHMSTQTGITNWAAARAAYNMGAKRVVLAREMTLQDIATLRDKTPPELEIEAFVHGAMCMSVSGRCLLSNYMAGRDANRGQCAQPCRWKYYLSEETDRKSTRLNSSHRT
;
A
#
# COMPACT_ATOMS: atom_id res chain seq x y z
N MET A 1 29.06 10.51 5.37
CA MET A 1 28.12 10.30 6.51
C MET A 1 27.05 9.36 6.04
N LEU A 2 26.72 8.34 6.83
CA LEU A 2 25.54 7.49 6.55
C LEU A 2 24.29 8.37 6.70
N GLN A 3 23.50 8.49 5.63
CA GLN A 3 22.24 9.20 5.69
C GLN A 3 21.25 8.35 6.49
N ILE A 4 20.67 8.92 7.54
CA ILE A 4 19.62 8.24 8.32
C ILE A 4 18.39 8.13 7.43
N PRO A 5 17.85 6.92 7.22
CA PRO A 5 16.65 6.74 6.42
C PRO A 5 15.42 7.37 7.09
N GLU A 6 14.46 7.82 6.28
CA GLU A 6 13.16 8.30 6.74
C GLU A 6 12.39 7.17 7.43
N LEU A 7 11.91 7.40 8.63
CA LEU A 7 11.04 6.47 9.35
C LEU A 7 9.58 6.76 9.03
N LEU A 8 8.96 5.88 8.25
CA LEU A 8 7.55 5.96 7.89
C LEU A 8 6.71 5.05 8.79
N ALA A 9 5.68 5.61 9.42
CA ALA A 9 4.77 4.88 10.31
C ALA A 9 3.32 4.88 9.81
N PRO A 10 2.52 3.81 10.09
CA PRO A 10 1.10 3.80 9.79
C PRO A 10 0.30 4.69 10.73
N ALA A 11 -0.73 5.37 10.19
CA ALA A 11 -1.71 6.10 10.97
C ALA A 11 -3.13 5.67 10.55
N GLY A 12 -3.81 4.90 11.38
CA GLY A 12 -5.16 4.43 11.11
C GLY A 12 -6.24 5.48 11.41
N ASP A 13 -5.92 6.49 12.18
CA ASP A 13 -6.75 7.64 12.55
C ASP A 13 -5.88 8.82 13.03
N LEU A 14 -6.53 9.94 13.31
CA LEU A 14 -5.85 11.18 13.71
C LEU A 14 -5.09 11.04 15.04
N GLU A 15 -5.60 10.27 15.97
CA GLU A 15 -4.94 10.03 17.26
C GLU A 15 -3.64 9.24 17.06
N ARG A 16 -3.68 8.16 16.26
CA ARG A 16 -2.49 7.36 15.92
C ARG A 16 -1.48 8.14 15.09
N LEU A 17 -1.93 9.06 14.22
CA LEU A 17 -1.05 9.99 13.51
C LEU A 17 -0.24 10.83 14.50
N ARG A 18 -0.91 11.43 15.47
CA ARG A 18 -0.25 12.24 16.51
C ARG A 18 0.74 11.42 17.34
N TYR A 19 0.36 10.21 17.75
CA TYR A 19 1.27 9.32 18.46
C TYR A 19 2.50 8.97 17.59
N ALA A 20 2.30 8.54 16.35
CA ALA A 20 3.41 8.17 15.47
C ALA A 20 4.44 9.32 15.34
N ILE A 21 3.97 10.53 15.10
CA ILE A 21 4.82 11.72 14.99
C ILE A 21 5.52 12.03 16.32
N ASN A 22 4.79 12.00 17.42
CA ASN A 22 5.35 12.30 18.75
C ASN A 22 6.40 11.27 19.20
N TYR A 23 6.29 10.03 18.73
CA TYR A 23 7.27 8.97 18.99
C TYR A 23 8.39 8.88 17.95
N GLY A 24 8.49 9.84 17.03
CA GLY A 24 9.67 10.03 16.20
C GLY A 24 9.53 9.62 14.75
N ALA A 25 8.33 9.35 14.24
CA ALA A 25 8.12 9.14 12.82
C ALA A 25 8.47 10.41 12.04
N ASP A 26 9.20 10.26 10.93
CA ASP A 26 9.52 11.35 10.01
C ASP A 26 8.38 11.59 9.01
N ALA A 27 7.65 10.53 8.71
CA ALA A 27 6.46 10.58 7.88
C ALA A 27 5.40 9.58 8.40
N VAL A 28 4.15 9.83 8.08
CA VAL A 28 3.05 8.90 8.35
C VAL A 28 2.27 8.63 7.07
N TYR A 29 1.72 7.41 6.95
CA TYR A 29 0.78 7.11 5.88
C TYR A 29 -0.60 6.79 6.45
N CYS A 30 -1.63 7.28 5.77
CA CYS A 30 -3.02 7.13 6.16
C CYS A 30 -3.91 6.83 4.93
N ALA A 31 -5.18 6.56 5.16
CA ALA A 31 -6.17 6.29 4.13
C ALA A 31 -7.46 7.07 4.35
N LEU A 32 -8.09 7.48 3.26
CA LEU A 32 -9.50 7.85 3.23
C LEU A 32 -10.37 6.60 3.02
N PRO A 33 -11.70 6.68 3.22
CA PRO A 33 -12.61 5.54 3.00
C PRO A 33 -12.59 5.01 1.57
N GLU A 34 -12.34 5.89 0.58
CA GLU A 34 -12.19 5.51 -0.83
C GLU A 34 -10.72 5.32 -1.20
N PHE A 35 -10.46 4.40 -2.11
CA PHE A 35 -9.15 4.09 -2.71
C PHE A 35 -8.06 3.57 -1.77
N GLY A 36 -8.27 3.56 -0.46
CA GLY A 36 -7.32 2.99 0.50
C GLY A 36 -7.57 1.50 0.75
N MET A 37 -6.50 0.69 0.83
CA MET A 37 -6.58 -0.75 1.12
C MET A 37 -6.98 -1.09 2.56
N ARG A 38 -7.33 -0.14 3.39
CA ARG A 38 -7.84 -0.41 4.73
C ARG A 38 -9.29 0.03 4.83
N SER A 39 -10.21 -0.90 4.67
CA SER A 39 -11.63 -0.72 4.99
C SER A 39 -11.89 -0.76 6.50
N ALA A 40 -10.96 -0.20 7.30
CA ALA A 40 -11.15 -0.12 8.74
C ALA A 40 -12.24 0.90 9.08
N PRO A 41 -13.04 0.65 10.11
CA PRO A 41 -14.12 1.57 10.53
C PRO A 41 -13.61 2.95 11.00
N THR A 42 -12.31 3.18 11.04
CA THR A 42 -11.65 4.38 11.57
C THR A 42 -10.74 5.06 10.56
N ASN A 43 -11.07 5.06 9.25
CA ASN A 43 -10.34 5.86 8.28
C ASN A 43 -10.54 7.36 8.54
N PHE A 44 -9.61 8.17 8.05
CA PHE A 44 -9.70 9.63 8.15
C PHE A 44 -10.90 10.17 7.38
N THR A 45 -11.60 11.14 7.94
CA THR A 45 -12.45 12.03 7.13
C THR A 45 -11.58 13.06 6.40
N PRO A 46 -12.07 13.75 5.35
CA PRO A 46 -11.34 14.82 4.69
C PRO A 46 -10.86 15.92 5.64
N GLU A 47 -11.70 16.27 6.63
CA GLU A 47 -11.38 17.26 7.64
C GLU A 47 -10.26 16.78 8.58
N GLN A 48 -10.32 15.51 9.01
CA GLN A 48 -9.28 14.89 9.82
C GLN A 48 -7.97 14.75 9.07
N LEU A 49 -8.00 14.49 7.75
CA LEU A 49 -6.80 14.49 6.91
C LEU A 49 -6.15 15.87 6.91
N THR A 50 -6.92 16.92 6.65
CA THR A 50 -6.41 18.30 6.68
C THR A 50 -5.83 18.65 8.06
N GLU A 51 -6.52 18.32 9.13
CA GLU A 51 -6.02 18.53 10.50
C GLU A 51 -4.72 17.76 10.77
N GLY A 52 -4.64 16.50 10.30
CA GLY A 52 -3.46 15.67 10.41
C GLY A 52 -2.26 16.22 9.66
N VAL A 53 -2.48 16.73 8.44
CA VAL A 53 -1.44 17.38 7.63
C VAL A 53 -0.92 18.63 8.33
N ILE A 54 -1.81 19.51 8.80
CA ILE A 54 -1.41 20.73 9.53
C ILE A 54 -0.58 20.35 10.78
N TYR A 55 -1.02 19.32 11.53
CA TYR A 55 -0.30 18.85 12.71
C TYR A 55 1.11 18.33 12.39
N ALA A 56 1.24 17.55 11.31
CA ALA A 56 2.50 16.98 10.85
C ALA A 56 3.44 18.08 10.35
N HIS A 57 2.99 18.94 9.48
CA HIS A 57 3.78 20.01 8.87
C HIS A 57 4.28 21.01 9.92
N ALA A 58 3.48 21.34 10.94
CA ALA A 58 3.92 22.17 12.07
C ALA A 58 5.11 21.59 12.85
N ARG A 59 5.42 20.29 12.64
CA ARG A 59 6.55 19.57 13.25
C ARG A 59 7.61 19.15 12.24
N GLY A 60 7.52 19.65 11.00
CA GLY A 60 8.43 19.30 9.90
C GLY A 60 8.32 17.82 9.47
N ARG A 61 7.12 17.22 9.64
CA ARG A 61 6.83 15.83 9.28
C ARG A 61 5.90 15.75 8.09
N LYS A 62 5.93 14.62 7.36
CA LYS A 62 5.20 14.41 6.12
C LYS A 62 3.99 13.50 6.31
N VAL A 63 3.00 13.65 5.44
CA VAL A 63 1.80 12.79 5.38
C VAL A 63 1.61 12.23 3.98
N TYR A 64 1.58 10.91 3.85
CA TYR A 64 1.36 10.21 2.59
C TYR A 64 -0.04 9.58 2.58
N LEU A 65 -0.79 9.83 1.53
CA LEU A 65 -2.13 9.26 1.37
C LEU A 65 -2.08 8.00 0.52
N THR A 66 -2.61 6.90 1.05
CA THR A 66 -2.74 5.67 0.27
C THR A 66 -3.96 5.71 -0.65
N MET A 67 -3.71 5.54 -1.94
CA MET A 67 -4.69 5.31 -3.00
C MET A 67 -4.31 4.00 -3.72
N ASN A 68 -4.21 2.93 -2.96
CA ASN A 68 -3.55 1.69 -3.38
C ASN A 68 -4.52 0.50 -3.56
N THR A 69 -5.81 0.75 -3.69
CA THR A 69 -6.77 -0.23 -4.22
C THR A 69 -6.63 -0.35 -5.73
N LEU A 70 -7.16 -1.42 -6.30
CA LEU A 70 -7.34 -1.56 -7.75
C LEU A 70 -8.75 -1.04 -8.09
N PRO A 71 -8.91 0.16 -8.67
CA PRO A 71 -10.22 0.75 -8.92
C PRO A 71 -10.96 0.02 -10.04
N THR A 72 -12.28 -0.05 -9.91
CA THR A 72 -13.17 -0.41 -11.01
C THR A 72 -13.28 0.75 -12.00
N ASN A 73 -13.88 0.52 -13.19
CA ASN A 73 -14.10 1.62 -14.15
C ASN A 73 -14.96 2.74 -13.55
N GLU A 74 -16.00 2.41 -12.80
CA GLU A 74 -16.85 3.39 -12.11
C GLU A 74 -16.07 4.20 -11.06
N GLU A 75 -15.16 3.57 -10.33
CA GLU A 75 -14.29 4.25 -9.37
C GLU A 75 -13.25 5.10 -10.07
N ALA A 76 -12.75 4.66 -11.24
CA ALA A 76 -11.78 5.42 -12.02
C ALA A 76 -12.33 6.81 -12.45
N ASP A 77 -13.63 6.90 -12.70
CA ASP A 77 -14.30 8.18 -13.03
C ASP A 77 -14.26 9.18 -11.86
N ARG A 78 -14.11 8.71 -10.62
CA ARG A 78 -14.05 9.55 -9.41
C ARG A 78 -12.61 9.93 -9.00
N LEU A 79 -11.59 9.27 -9.57
CA LEU A 79 -10.18 9.55 -9.26
C LEU A 79 -9.79 11.02 -9.39
N PRO A 80 -10.18 11.74 -10.47
CA PRO A 80 -9.79 13.14 -10.64
C PRO A 80 -10.19 14.04 -9.47
N GLN A 81 -11.39 13.87 -8.96
CA GLN A 81 -11.88 14.67 -7.84
C GLN A 81 -11.20 14.27 -6.53
N ALA A 82 -11.12 12.97 -6.25
CA ALA A 82 -10.47 12.46 -5.04
C ALA A 82 -8.99 12.89 -4.93
N ILE A 83 -8.27 12.89 -6.05
CA ILE A 83 -6.87 13.34 -6.10
C ILE A 83 -6.76 14.85 -5.82
N LYS A 84 -7.63 15.67 -6.44
CA LYS A 84 -7.64 17.11 -6.21
C LYS A 84 -7.98 17.46 -4.76
N ASP A 85 -8.95 16.78 -4.17
CA ASP A 85 -9.36 17.01 -2.77
C ASP A 85 -8.22 16.64 -1.80
N ALA A 86 -7.54 15.53 -2.04
CA ALA A 86 -6.40 15.13 -1.26
C ALA A 86 -5.20 16.08 -1.44
N ALA A 87 -4.96 16.56 -2.65
CA ALA A 87 -3.94 17.56 -2.93
C ALA A 87 -4.25 18.89 -2.20
N ALA A 88 -5.52 19.32 -2.20
CA ALA A 88 -5.96 20.50 -1.47
C ALA A 88 -5.80 20.37 0.05
N ALA A 89 -5.90 19.15 0.59
CA ALA A 89 -5.60 18.87 2.00
C ALA A 89 -4.10 19.00 2.34
N GLY A 90 -3.21 19.05 1.33
CA GLY A 90 -1.79 19.30 1.48
C GLY A 90 -0.96 18.04 1.75
N VAL A 91 -1.39 16.86 1.28
CA VAL A 91 -0.59 15.64 1.41
C VAL A 91 0.73 15.75 0.64
N ASP A 92 1.80 15.13 1.14
CA ASP A 92 3.13 15.22 0.54
C ASP A 92 3.37 14.18 -0.57
N ALA A 93 2.66 13.07 -0.52
CA ALA A 93 2.73 12.05 -1.58
C ALA A 93 1.48 11.16 -1.61
N PHE A 94 1.26 10.54 -2.77
CA PHE A 94 0.29 9.45 -2.97
C PHE A 94 1.01 8.10 -3.00
N ILE A 95 0.51 7.11 -2.25
CA ILE A 95 0.98 5.72 -2.34
C ILE A 95 -0.02 4.94 -3.19
N VAL A 96 0.38 4.53 -4.40
CA VAL A 96 -0.49 3.95 -5.41
C VAL A 96 -0.07 2.54 -5.81
N ALA A 97 -1.01 1.70 -6.26
CA ALA A 97 -0.72 0.35 -6.73
C ALA A 97 -1.17 0.10 -8.18
N ASP A 98 -2.00 0.95 -8.72
CA ASP A 98 -2.57 0.87 -10.06
C ASP A 98 -1.93 1.89 -10.99
N LEU A 99 -1.70 1.52 -12.26
CA LEU A 99 -1.06 2.41 -13.25
C LEU A 99 -1.98 3.55 -13.67
N GLY A 100 -3.30 3.32 -13.71
CA GLY A 100 -4.26 4.37 -14.00
C GLY A 100 -4.32 5.41 -12.88
N VAL A 101 -4.17 4.96 -11.61
CA VAL A 101 -4.08 5.89 -10.46
C VAL A 101 -2.78 6.68 -10.51
N LEU A 102 -1.66 6.06 -10.88
CA LEU A 102 -0.38 6.77 -11.09
C LEU A 102 -0.54 7.89 -12.14
N ASP A 103 -1.09 7.56 -13.30
CA ASP A 103 -1.30 8.51 -14.40
C ASP A 103 -2.25 9.65 -13.99
N ALA A 104 -3.34 9.30 -13.30
CA ALA A 104 -4.29 10.29 -12.76
C ALA A 104 -3.64 11.23 -11.73
N CYS A 105 -2.80 10.72 -10.80
CA CYS A 105 -2.07 11.56 -9.85
C CYS A 105 -1.16 12.55 -10.58
N LYS A 106 -0.42 12.11 -11.59
CA LYS A 106 0.44 12.97 -12.40
C LYS A 106 -0.34 14.02 -13.20
N THR A 107 -1.54 13.69 -13.63
CA THR A 107 -2.39 14.58 -14.42
C THR A 107 -3.08 15.63 -13.55
N PHE A 108 -3.62 15.24 -12.39
CA PHE A 108 -4.49 16.08 -11.58
C PHE A 108 -3.83 16.71 -10.35
N ALA A 109 -2.64 16.20 -9.96
CA ALA A 109 -1.81 16.73 -8.88
C ALA A 109 -0.30 16.59 -9.21
N PRO A 110 0.20 17.22 -10.30
CA PRO A 110 1.56 17.01 -10.82
C PRO A 110 2.68 17.41 -9.84
N ASP A 111 2.38 18.28 -8.89
CA ASP A 111 3.34 18.76 -7.90
C ASP A 111 3.47 17.85 -6.66
N ILE A 112 2.64 16.81 -6.56
CA ILE A 112 2.66 15.86 -5.45
C ILE A 112 3.39 14.59 -5.87
N ASP A 113 4.32 14.15 -5.04
CA ASP A 113 5.10 12.94 -5.29
C ASP A 113 4.21 11.68 -5.33
N VAL A 114 4.57 10.73 -6.19
CA VAL A 114 3.89 9.43 -6.28
C VAL A 114 4.85 8.32 -5.89
N HIS A 115 4.43 7.51 -4.91
CA HIS A 115 5.13 6.35 -4.41
C HIS A 115 4.43 5.07 -4.88
N MET A 116 5.17 4.17 -5.54
CA MET A 116 4.61 2.87 -5.93
C MET A 116 4.53 1.95 -4.73
N SER A 117 3.33 1.51 -4.39
CA SER A 117 3.07 0.62 -3.26
C SER A 117 3.76 -0.74 -3.41
N THR A 118 4.07 -1.39 -2.28
CA THR A 118 4.55 -2.78 -2.24
C THR A 118 3.64 -3.75 -3.02
N GLN A 119 2.36 -3.44 -3.15
CA GLN A 119 1.39 -4.23 -3.90
C GLN A 119 1.63 -4.26 -5.41
N THR A 120 2.47 -3.38 -5.94
CA THR A 120 2.91 -3.48 -7.35
C THR A 120 3.85 -4.66 -7.57
N GLY A 121 4.41 -5.24 -6.49
CA GLY A 121 5.26 -6.43 -6.57
C GLY A 121 6.63 -6.14 -7.17
N ILE A 122 7.22 -5.00 -6.88
CA ILE A 122 8.56 -4.65 -7.38
C ILE A 122 9.60 -5.50 -6.66
N THR A 123 10.20 -6.45 -7.39
CA THR A 123 11.20 -7.40 -6.90
C THR A 123 12.54 -7.30 -7.61
N ASN A 124 12.72 -6.35 -8.53
CA ASN A 124 13.96 -6.22 -9.29
C ASN A 124 14.17 -4.78 -9.78
N TRP A 125 15.41 -4.48 -10.14
CA TRP A 125 15.83 -3.15 -10.58
C TRP A 125 15.16 -2.69 -11.89
N ALA A 126 14.79 -3.61 -12.78
CA ALA A 126 14.18 -3.24 -14.06
C ALA A 126 12.74 -2.73 -13.83
N ALA A 127 11.97 -3.40 -12.95
CA ALA A 127 10.64 -2.95 -12.55
C ALA A 127 10.70 -1.60 -11.79
N ALA A 128 11.67 -1.43 -10.89
CA ALA A 128 11.87 -0.16 -10.17
C ALA A 128 12.21 0.99 -11.13
N ARG A 129 13.09 0.76 -12.10
CA ARG A 129 13.42 1.75 -13.12
C ARG A 129 12.25 2.06 -14.05
N ALA A 130 11.43 1.08 -14.40
CA ALA A 130 10.23 1.30 -15.18
C ALA A 130 9.23 2.20 -14.41
N ALA A 131 9.02 1.95 -13.13
CA ALA A 131 8.19 2.80 -12.28
C ALA A 131 8.71 4.25 -12.22
N TYR A 132 10.02 4.42 -12.07
CA TYR A 132 10.67 5.74 -12.11
C TYR A 132 10.45 6.45 -13.44
N ASN A 133 10.61 5.76 -14.55
CA ASN A 133 10.39 6.32 -15.89
C ASN A 133 8.92 6.71 -16.14
N MET A 134 7.98 6.06 -15.47
CA MET A 134 6.56 6.44 -15.45
C MET A 134 6.28 7.62 -14.51
N GLY A 135 7.26 8.08 -13.74
CA GLY A 135 7.19 9.26 -12.90
C GLY A 135 6.97 8.98 -11.42
N ALA A 136 7.18 7.74 -10.96
CA ALA A 136 7.20 7.47 -9.54
C ALA A 136 8.47 8.07 -8.90
N LYS A 137 8.31 8.78 -7.79
CA LYS A 137 9.42 9.32 -7.00
C LYS A 137 10.05 8.25 -6.11
N ARG A 138 9.22 7.34 -5.58
CA ARG A 138 9.61 6.28 -4.64
C ARG A 138 9.00 4.95 -5.05
N VAL A 139 9.71 3.87 -4.77
CA VAL A 139 9.20 2.50 -4.86
C VAL A 139 9.27 1.82 -3.50
N VAL A 140 8.14 1.28 -3.06
CA VAL A 140 8.07 0.42 -1.87
C VAL A 140 8.28 -1.00 -2.33
N LEU A 141 9.41 -1.59 -1.93
CA LEU A 141 9.83 -2.90 -2.40
C LEU A 141 8.89 -4.02 -1.93
N ALA A 142 8.83 -5.08 -2.72
CA ALA A 142 8.22 -6.32 -2.30
C ALA A 142 8.97 -6.90 -1.08
N ARG A 143 8.24 -7.46 -0.13
CA ARG A 143 8.79 -8.00 1.13
C ARG A 143 9.58 -9.28 0.93
N GLU A 144 9.46 -9.87 -0.24
CA GLU A 144 10.14 -11.09 -0.67
C GLU A 144 11.60 -10.87 -1.05
N MET A 145 12.04 -9.62 -1.18
CA MET A 145 13.42 -9.28 -1.55
C MET A 145 14.40 -9.49 -0.40
N THR A 146 15.56 -10.04 -0.73
CA THR A 146 16.70 -10.10 0.19
C THR A 146 17.45 -8.77 0.25
N LEU A 147 18.26 -8.55 1.29
CA LEU A 147 19.11 -7.36 1.39
C LEU A 147 20.09 -7.25 0.22
N GLN A 148 20.58 -8.39 -0.30
CA GLN A 148 21.47 -8.41 -1.47
C GLN A 148 20.74 -7.97 -2.74
N ASP A 149 19.49 -8.37 -2.92
CA ASP A 149 18.66 -7.93 -4.06
C ASP A 149 18.38 -6.42 -3.98
N ILE A 150 18.12 -5.91 -2.77
CA ILE A 150 17.92 -4.48 -2.51
C ILE A 150 19.18 -3.68 -2.87
N ALA A 151 20.38 -4.15 -2.45
CA ALA A 151 21.63 -3.53 -2.80
C ALA A 151 21.83 -3.50 -4.33
N THR A 152 21.62 -4.65 -5.00
CA THR A 152 21.69 -4.75 -6.46
C THR A 152 20.70 -3.83 -7.17
N LEU A 153 19.48 -3.71 -6.63
CA LEU A 153 18.45 -2.80 -7.15
C LEU A 153 18.92 -1.35 -7.01
N ARG A 154 19.45 -0.97 -5.85
CA ARG A 154 19.98 0.39 -5.61
C ARG A 154 21.09 0.75 -6.58
N ASP A 155 22.04 -0.16 -6.81
CA ASP A 155 23.19 0.08 -7.69
C ASP A 155 22.78 0.28 -9.18
N LYS A 156 21.63 -0.30 -9.59
CA LYS A 156 21.18 -0.29 -10.99
C LYS A 156 20.01 0.67 -11.26
N THR A 157 19.62 1.48 -10.29
CA THR A 157 18.55 2.48 -10.41
C THR A 157 19.10 3.89 -10.25
N PRO A 158 18.43 4.91 -10.81
CA PRO A 158 18.82 6.30 -10.63
C PRO A 158 18.92 6.67 -9.14
N PRO A 159 19.90 7.47 -8.72
CA PRO A 159 20.04 7.91 -7.33
C PRO A 159 18.85 8.74 -6.85
N GLU A 160 18.12 9.40 -7.75
CA GLU A 160 16.93 10.21 -7.49
C GLU A 160 15.70 9.36 -7.18
N LEU A 161 15.71 8.08 -7.57
CA LEU A 161 14.66 7.14 -7.18
C LEU A 161 14.81 6.77 -5.70
N GLU A 162 13.83 7.10 -4.90
CA GLU A 162 13.78 6.69 -3.51
C GLU A 162 13.34 5.23 -3.37
N ILE A 163 13.95 4.53 -2.43
CA ILE A 163 13.65 3.11 -2.14
C ILE A 163 13.17 3.01 -0.71
N GLU A 164 12.01 2.37 -0.54
CA GLU A 164 11.41 2.09 0.76
C GLU A 164 11.30 0.58 0.98
N ALA A 165 11.64 0.12 2.18
CA ALA A 165 11.52 -1.28 2.58
C ALA A 165 10.85 -1.40 3.95
N PHE A 166 10.02 -2.43 4.11
CA PHE A 166 9.42 -2.74 5.40
C PHE A 166 10.46 -3.30 6.37
N VAL A 167 10.56 -2.71 7.55
CA VAL A 167 11.41 -3.20 8.66
C VAL A 167 10.60 -3.81 9.78
N HIS A 168 9.28 -3.56 9.81
CA HIS A 168 8.35 -4.11 10.80
C HIS A 168 6.97 -4.32 10.19
N GLY A 169 6.26 -5.36 10.62
CA GLY A 169 4.88 -5.64 10.25
C GLY A 169 4.62 -7.11 9.91
N ALA A 170 3.34 -7.45 9.76
CA ALA A 170 2.93 -8.80 9.42
C ALA A 170 3.20 -9.09 7.94
N MET A 171 3.82 -10.25 7.66
CA MET A 171 3.99 -10.77 6.31
C MET A 171 2.68 -11.37 5.79
N CYS A 172 2.33 -11.02 4.55
CA CYS A 172 1.29 -11.71 3.81
C CYS A 172 1.84 -13.01 3.20
N MET A 173 1.02 -14.06 3.12
CA MET A 173 1.39 -15.31 2.43
C MET A 173 1.37 -15.18 0.91
N SER A 174 0.67 -14.20 0.39
CA SER A 174 0.66 -13.87 -1.05
C SER A 174 1.77 -12.89 -1.39
N VAL A 175 2.33 -13.03 -2.58
CA VAL A 175 3.35 -12.10 -3.08
C VAL A 175 2.79 -10.68 -3.05
N SER A 176 3.44 -9.83 -2.27
CA SER A 176 3.09 -8.41 -2.11
C SER A 176 1.60 -8.13 -1.79
N GLY A 177 0.91 -9.11 -1.19
CA GLY A 177 -0.48 -8.96 -0.74
C GLY A 177 -1.55 -9.11 -1.81
N ARG A 178 -1.23 -9.37 -3.07
CA ARG A 178 -2.22 -9.64 -4.14
C ARG A 178 -2.78 -11.06 -3.99
N CYS A 179 -4.05 -11.18 -3.60
CA CYS A 179 -4.66 -12.44 -3.23
C CYS A 179 -6.13 -12.51 -3.62
N LEU A 180 -6.54 -13.65 -4.21
CA LEU A 180 -7.94 -13.96 -4.51
C LEU A 180 -8.58 -14.90 -3.49
N LEU A 181 -7.78 -15.52 -2.60
CA LEU A 181 -8.25 -16.56 -1.70
C LEU A 181 -9.36 -16.06 -0.76
N SER A 182 -9.21 -14.84 -0.23
CA SER A 182 -10.21 -14.25 0.66
C SER A 182 -11.54 -13.98 -0.05
N ASN A 183 -11.50 -13.53 -1.29
CA ASN A 183 -12.70 -13.33 -2.09
C ASN A 183 -13.37 -14.67 -2.42
N TYR A 184 -12.60 -15.66 -2.83
CA TYR A 184 -13.09 -16.99 -3.16
C TYR A 184 -13.75 -17.69 -1.97
N MET A 185 -13.13 -17.62 -0.78
CA MET A 185 -13.58 -18.37 0.40
C MET A 185 -14.60 -17.64 1.27
N ALA A 186 -14.58 -16.32 1.28
CA ALA A 186 -15.36 -15.50 2.21
C ALA A 186 -16.15 -14.37 1.54
N GLY A 187 -16.09 -14.23 0.21
CA GLY A 187 -16.70 -13.11 -0.51
C GLY A 187 -16.12 -11.73 -0.14
N ARG A 188 -14.90 -11.71 0.47
CA ARG A 188 -14.23 -10.49 0.94
C ARG A 188 -12.97 -10.25 0.15
N ASP A 189 -12.93 -9.13 -0.59
CA ASP A 189 -11.80 -8.84 -1.48
C ASP A 189 -10.57 -8.33 -0.70
N ALA A 190 -9.52 -9.15 -0.69
CA ALA A 190 -8.25 -8.80 -0.07
C ALA A 190 -7.55 -7.62 -0.76
N ASN A 191 -7.77 -7.45 -2.06
CA ASN A 191 -7.17 -6.35 -2.84
C ASN A 191 -7.88 -5.01 -2.61
N ARG A 192 -8.95 -5.03 -1.83
CA ARG A 192 -9.73 -3.85 -1.41
C ARG A 192 -9.75 -3.67 0.12
N GLY A 193 -8.77 -4.25 0.81
CA GLY A 193 -8.62 -4.12 2.25
C GLY A 193 -9.53 -5.00 3.11
N GLN A 194 -10.34 -5.87 2.50
CA GLN A 194 -11.33 -6.70 3.20
C GLN A 194 -10.86 -8.13 3.48
N CYS A 195 -9.55 -8.33 3.60
CA CYS A 195 -8.98 -9.67 3.78
C CYS A 195 -9.51 -10.36 5.05
N ALA A 196 -10.17 -11.52 4.87
CA ALA A 196 -10.64 -12.38 5.95
C ALA A 196 -9.52 -13.28 6.54
N GLN A 197 -8.29 -13.18 6.01
CA GLN A 197 -7.12 -13.97 6.40
C GLN A 197 -7.32 -15.50 6.31
N PRO A 198 -7.93 -16.05 5.24
CA PRO A 198 -8.19 -17.49 5.15
C PRO A 198 -6.91 -18.32 5.20
N CYS A 199 -5.77 -17.78 4.75
CA CYS A 199 -4.47 -18.45 4.85
C CYS A 199 -4.01 -18.75 6.30
N ARG A 200 -4.69 -18.20 7.32
CA ARG A 200 -4.43 -18.41 8.74
C ARG A 200 -5.50 -19.26 9.44
N TRP A 201 -6.53 -19.71 8.71
CA TRP A 201 -7.55 -20.58 9.25
C TRP A 201 -6.98 -22.00 9.46
N LYS A 202 -7.63 -22.79 10.27
CA LYS A 202 -7.31 -24.20 10.43
C LYS A 202 -7.98 -24.98 9.30
N TYR A 203 -7.19 -25.80 8.62
CA TYR A 203 -7.66 -26.69 7.55
C TYR A 203 -7.37 -28.14 7.92
N TYR A 204 -8.28 -29.02 7.57
CA TYR A 204 -8.08 -30.45 7.65
C TYR A 204 -8.04 -30.98 6.22
N LEU A 205 -6.95 -31.62 5.86
CA LEU A 205 -6.85 -32.31 4.58
C LEU A 205 -7.53 -33.67 4.72
N SER A 206 -8.56 -33.91 3.91
CA SER A 206 -9.19 -35.23 3.77
C SER A 206 -9.18 -35.65 2.31
N GLU A 207 -8.86 -36.90 2.05
CA GLU A 207 -8.95 -37.50 0.74
C GLU A 207 -10.35 -38.15 0.61
N GLU A 208 -11.17 -37.66 -0.31
CA GLU A 208 -12.41 -38.31 -0.68
C GLU A 208 -12.10 -39.29 -1.80
N THR A 209 -12.07 -40.55 -1.48
CA THR A 209 -11.90 -41.62 -2.46
C THR A 209 -13.19 -41.75 -3.28
N ASP A 210 -13.35 -40.90 -4.27
CA ASP A 210 -14.31 -41.14 -5.33
C ASP A 210 -13.66 -42.03 -6.40
N ARG A 211 -14.34 -43.11 -6.77
CA ARG A 211 -13.85 -44.11 -7.74
C ARG A 211 -13.56 -43.54 -9.15
N LYS A 212 -13.80 -42.26 -9.40
CA LYS A 212 -13.63 -41.61 -10.70
C LYS A 212 -12.73 -40.37 -10.71
N SER A 213 -12.43 -39.77 -9.58
CA SER A 213 -11.48 -38.64 -9.49
C SER A 213 -11.00 -38.43 -8.06
N THR A 214 -9.69 -38.32 -7.88
CA THR A 214 -9.11 -37.86 -6.61
C THR A 214 -9.35 -36.37 -6.50
N ARG A 215 -10.30 -35.95 -5.67
CA ARG A 215 -10.50 -34.54 -5.32
C ARG A 215 -9.95 -34.28 -3.93
N LEU A 216 -9.03 -33.35 -3.82
CA LEU A 216 -8.62 -32.80 -2.53
C LEU A 216 -9.72 -31.86 -2.03
N ASN A 217 -10.48 -32.30 -1.04
CA ASN A 217 -11.44 -31.45 -0.35
C ASN A 217 -10.82 -30.91 0.94
N SER A 218 -10.72 -29.60 1.04
CA SER A 218 -10.47 -28.94 2.33
C SER A 218 -11.83 -28.71 3.03
N SER A 219 -12.10 -29.43 4.11
CA SER A 219 -13.28 -29.16 4.93
C SER A 219 -12.96 -28.11 5.99
N HIS A 220 -13.77 -27.05 6.02
CA HIS A 220 -13.74 -26.09 7.10
C HIS A 220 -14.41 -26.66 8.34
N ARG A 221 -13.73 -26.62 9.48
CA ARG A 221 -14.40 -26.61 10.77
C ARG A 221 -14.07 -25.31 11.47
N THR A 222 -15.09 -24.54 11.69
CA THR A 222 -15.08 -23.38 12.59
C THR A 222 -14.86 -23.81 14.04
#